data_7ad2e76081bf2919d647ae29bdae6405
#
_entry.id   7ad2e76081bf2919d647ae29bdae6405
#
_cell.length_a   1.000
_cell.length_b   1.000
_cell.length_c   1.000
_cell.angle_alpha   90.00
_cell.angle_beta   90.00
_cell.angle_gamma   90.00
#
_symmetry.space_group_name_H-M   'P 1'
#
loop_
_entity.id
_entity.type
_entity.pdbx_description
1 polymer ?
#
loop_
_entity_poly.entity_id
_entity_poly.type
_entity_poly.pdbx_seq_one_letter_code
_entity_poly.pdbx_strand_id
1 'polypeptide(L)'
;MKLVVCEAHLYINCVGEKKLLGATVTSDLKWDKNVELMTRQANINMKYLHSAKKFFHDTKILKQIYLTWIRNNVEFGAVVWHSSLTQELELKIERIQKAAVRVIMGNNYTTYDEGLQRLKLDKLSERRRKICLTFAKKSLKLKQFSKLFPLNDNDHNMLKRNGNRYVINQHLTERYKVSTIPYLQRLLNEDFHERKKQFKRILSPVDINVCYTAGKI
;
A
#
# COMPACT_ATOMS: atom_id res chain seq x y z
N MET A 1 33.44 -2.60 7.82
CA MET A 1 33.69 -3.66 6.81
C MET A 1 33.88 -2.95 5.47
N LYS A 2 35.04 -3.09 4.85
CA LYS A 2 35.34 -2.48 3.54
C LYS A 2 35.19 -3.58 2.50
N LEU A 3 34.31 -3.37 1.50
CA LEU A 3 34.18 -4.25 0.35
C LEU A 3 35.17 -3.78 -0.72
N VAL A 4 36.02 -4.67 -1.19
CA VAL A 4 36.91 -4.42 -2.33
C VAL A 4 36.20 -4.86 -3.58
N VAL A 5 35.92 -3.93 -4.48
CA VAL A 5 35.40 -4.21 -5.82
C VAL A 5 36.57 -4.19 -6.81
N CYS A 6 36.72 -5.28 -7.56
CA CYS A 6 37.87 -5.58 -8.42
C CYS A 6 38.33 -4.42 -9.31
N GLU A 7 39.70 -4.33 -9.48
CA GLU A 7 40.50 -3.63 -10.47
C GLU A 7 40.74 -2.11 -10.38
N ALA A 8 39.88 -1.35 -9.72
CA ALA A 8 40.27 -0.04 -9.22
C ALA A 8 40.11 -0.08 -7.73
N HIS A 9 41.08 0.30 -6.92
CA HIS A 9 41.04 0.32 -5.46
C HIS A 9 39.96 1.28 -4.92
N LEU A 10 38.72 1.10 -5.37
CA LEU A 10 37.53 1.83 -4.94
C LEU A 10 37.02 1.23 -3.62
N TYR A 11 37.35 1.87 -2.53
CA TYR A 11 36.82 1.52 -1.21
C TYR A 11 35.39 2.05 -1.10
N ILE A 12 34.40 1.15 -1.04
CA ILE A 12 33.03 1.49 -0.72
C ILE A 12 32.89 1.53 0.81
N ASN A 13 32.59 2.70 1.35
CA ASN A 13 32.32 2.83 2.79
C ASN A 13 30.95 2.23 3.10
N CYS A 14 30.92 1.22 3.98
CA CYS A 14 29.68 0.72 4.54
C CYS A 14 29.13 1.74 5.54
N VAL A 15 27.96 2.27 5.30
CA VAL A 15 27.24 3.19 6.19
C VAL A 15 26.08 2.48 6.85
N GLY A 16 25.80 2.80 8.12
CA GLY A 16 24.70 2.20 8.87
C GLY A 16 23.33 2.58 8.35
N GLU A 17 23.18 3.82 7.86
CA GLU A 17 21.95 4.33 7.26
C GLU A 17 22.26 5.32 6.11
N LYS A 18 21.36 5.37 5.13
CA LYS A 18 21.45 6.31 4.00
C LYS A 18 20.05 6.72 3.54
N LYS A 19 19.88 8.00 3.27
CA LYS A 19 18.66 8.51 2.65
C LYS A 19 18.75 8.38 1.13
N LEU A 20 17.80 7.64 0.53
CA LEU A 20 17.68 7.42 -0.91
C LEU A 20 16.31 7.91 -1.38
N LEU A 21 16.29 8.88 -2.29
CA LEU A 21 15.06 9.42 -2.89
C LEU A 21 13.98 9.76 -1.85
N GLY A 22 14.40 10.24 -0.67
CA GLY A 22 13.49 10.62 0.41
C GLY A 22 13.17 9.53 1.43
N ALA A 23 13.43 8.26 1.14
CA ALA A 23 13.31 7.16 2.09
C ALA A 23 14.65 6.88 2.78
N THR A 24 14.64 6.57 4.07
CA THR A 24 15.84 6.19 4.83
C THR A 24 15.95 4.69 4.87
N VAL A 25 17.07 4.18 4.33
CA VAL A 25 17.40 2.76 4.29
C VAL A 25 18.52 2.49 5.28
N THR A 26 18.37 1.48 6.10
CA THR A 26 19.38 1.03 7.08
C THR A 26 20.10 -0.20 6.54
N SER A 27 21.33 -0.47 7.04
CA SER A 27 22.14 -1.61 6.62
C SER A 27 21.49 -2.97 6.89
N ASP A 28 20.59 -3.02 7.87
CA ASP A 28 19.78 -4.21 8.20
C ASP A 28 18.45 -4.28 7.41
N LEU A 29 18.21 -3.32 6.51
CA LEU A 29 17.00 -3.20 5.70
C LEU A 29 15.68 -3.20 6.51
N LYS A 30 15.73 -2.75 7.77
CA LYS A 30 14.53 -2.50 8.55
C LYS A 30 14.01 -1.10 8.30
N TRP A 31 12.71 -0.94 8.50
CA TRP A 31 12.05 0.34 8.19
C TRP A 31 11.73 1.18 9.43
N ASP A 32 12.19 0.75 10.62
CA ASP A 32 11.96 1.46 11.89
C ASP A 32 12.41 2.92 11.81
N LYS A 33 13.62 3.16 11.30
CA LYS A 33 14.19 4.51 11.18
C LYS A 33 13.41 5.38 10.19
N ASN A 34 13.02 4.80 9.05
CA ASN A 34 12.20 5.51 8.07
C ASN A 34 10.84 5.89 8.65
N VAL A 35 10.17 4.96 9.34
CA VAL A 35 8.88 5.21 9.99
C VAL A 35 9.02 6.25 11.11
N GLU A 36 10.09 6.19 11.90
CA GLU A 36 10.39 7.19 12.93
C GLU A 36 10.47 8.61 12.34
N LEU A 37 11.28 8.78 11.30
CA LEU A 37 11.49 10.08 10.67
C LEU A 37 10.21 10.63 10.02
N MET A 38 9.47 9.82 9.27
CA MET A 38 8.25 10.29 8.64
C MET A 38 7.12 10.55 9.66
N THR A 39 7.00 9.76 10.72
CA THR A 39 6.02 10.03 11.78
C THR A 39 6.40 11.26 12.60
N ARG A 40 7.69 11.51 12.83
CA ARG A 40 8.19 12.74 13.45
C ARG A 40 7.80 13.97 12.60
N GLN A 41 8.02 13.91 11.29
CA GLN A 41 7.64 15.00 10.39
C GLN A 41 6.12 15.21 10.35
N ALA A 42 5.35 14.12 10.31
CA ALA A 42 3.89 14.19 10.37
C ALA A 42 3.39 14.82 11.68
N ASN A 43 4.05 14.53 12.81
CA ASN A 43 3.72 15.14 14.10
C ASN A 43 4.07 16.64 14.15
N ILE A 44 5.14 17.07 13.47
CA ILE A 44 5.43 18.51 13.32
C ILE A 44 4.29 19.18 12.54
N ASN A 45 3.87 18.56 11.43
CA ASN A 45 2.78 19.08 10.61
C ASN A 45 1.41 19.03 11.33
N MET A 46 1.25 18.13 12.30
CA MET A 46 0.05 18.10 13.15
C MET A 46 -0.14 19.39 13.95
N LYS A 47 0.96 20.07 14.33
CA LYS A 47 0.89 21.37 15.01
C LYS A 47 0.21 22.42 14.13
N TYR A 48 0.47 22.41 12.82
CA TYR A 48 -0.19 23.30 11.87
C TYR A 48 -1.69 22.98 11.75
N LEU A 49 -2.08 21.71 11.77
CA LEU A 49 -3.49 21.33 11.78
C LEU A 49 -4.21 21.81 13.05
N HIS A 50 -3.55 21.70 14.23
CA HIS A 50 -4.08 22.23 15.48
C HIS A 50 -4.23 23.76 15.44
N SER A 51 -3.25 24.47 14.89
CA SER A 51 -3.32 25.92 14.73
C SER A 51 -4.43 26.33 13.75
N ALA A 52 -4.52 25.64 12.61
CA ALA A 52 -5.57 25.89 11.63
C ALA A 52 -6.98 25.67 12.20
N LYS A 53 -7.16 24.70 13.13
CA LYS A 53 -8.44 24.44 13.82
C LYS A 53 -8.95 25.62 14.62
N LYS A 54 -8.07 26.52 15.07
CA LYS A 54 -8.47 27.73 15.82
C LYS A 54 -9.15 28.77 14.91
N PHE A 55 -8.80 28.77 13.63
CA PHE A 55 -9.30 29.75 12.66
C PHE A 55 -10.36 29.16 11.73
N PHE A 56 -10.26 27.88 11.42
CA PHE A 56 -11.16 27.20 10.50
C PHE A 56 -12.01 26.16 11.24
N HIS A 57 -13.33 26.33 11.16
CA HIS A 57 -14.29 25.39 11.73
C HIS A 57 -14.83 24.39 10.69
N ASP A 58 -14.61 24.66 9.40
CA ASP A 58 -15.04 23.76 8.33
C ASP A 58 -14.15 22.49 8.29
N THR A 59 -14.79 21.36 8.50
CA THR A 59 -14.15 20.03 8.45
C THR A 59 -13.57 19.71 7.08
N LYS A 60 -14.07 20.29 5.99
CA LYS A 60 -13.54 20.10 4.64
C LYS A 60 -12.17 20.74 4.50
N ILE A 61 -11.99 21.98 4.98
CA ILE A 61 -10.71 22.69 4.96
C ILE A 61 -9.68 21.93 5.81
N LEU A 62 -10.03 21.58 7.03
CA LEU A 62 -9.15 20.84 7.93
C LEU A 62 -8.76 19.47 7.37
N LYS A 63 -9.72 18.76 6.76
CA LYS A 63 -9.44 17.52 6.02
C LYS A 63 -8.44 17.77 4.90
N GLN A 64 -8.59 18.83 4.10
CA GLN A 64 -7.67 19.13 3.02
C GLN A 64 -6.25 19.39 3.53
N ILE A 65 -6.09 20.13 4.62
CA ILE A 65 -4.78 20.34 5.28
C ILE A 65 -4.18 19.00 5.72
N TYR A 66 -4.97 18.12 6.33
CA TYR A 66 -4.52 16.77 6.69
C TYR A 66 -4.05 15.97 5.46
N LEU A 67 -4.83 15.98 4.38
CA LEU A 67 -4.53 15.22 3.16
C LEU A 67 -3.21 15.66 2.51
N THR A 68 -2.97 16.97 2.46
CA THR A 68 -1.82 17.54 1.75
C THR A 68 -0.54 17.51 2.59
N TRP A 69 -0.62 17.83 3.87
CA TRP A 69 0.56 18.10 4.70
C TRP A 69 0.94 16.95 5.63
N ILE A 70 -0.03 16.17 6.07
CA ILE A 70 0.21 15.11 7.06
C ILE A 70 0.21 13.75 6.39
N ARG A 71 -0.89 13.40 5.69
CA ARG A 71 -1.04 12.08 5.09
C ARG A 71 0.03 11.81 4.04
N ASN A 72 0.39 12.80 3.23
CA ASN A 72 1.40 12.66 2.19
C ASN A 72 2.76 12.21 2.76
N ASN A 73 3.14 12.69 3.95
CA ASN A 73 4.38 12.28 4.60
C ASN A 73 4.38 10.80 5.01
N VAL A 74 3.25 10.30 5.51
CA VAL A 74 3.13 8.91 6.00
C VAL A 74 2.75 7.91 4.89
N GLU A 75 2.55 8.39 3.67
CA GLU A 75 2.34 7.55 2.47
C GLU A 75 3.52 7.63 1.49
N PHE A 76 4.46 8.54 1.71
CA PHE A 76 5.59 8.75 0.80
C PHE A 76 6.43 7.48 0.63
N GLY A 77 6.64 7.08 -0.63
CA GLY A 77 7.42 5.88 -0.93
C GLY A 77 6.82 4.56 -0.41
N ALA A 78 5.53 4.51 -0.07
CA ALA A 78 4.87 3.35 0.54
C ALA A 78 5.11 2.04 -0.22
N VAL A 79 5.27 2.08 -1.52
CA VAL A 79 5.55 0.89 -2.36
C VAL A 79 6.82 0.18 -1.91
N VAL A 80 7.83 0.93 -1.44
CA VAL A 80 9.14 0.37 -1.10
C VAL A 80 9.13 -0.34 0.26
N TRP A 81 8.39 0.17 1.23
CA TRP A 81 8.52 -0.24 2.64
C TRP A 81 7.24 -0.86 3.24
N HIS A 82 6.07 -0.64 2.63
CA HIS A 82 4.80 -1.08 3.22
C HIS A 82 4.75 -2.59 3.50
N SER A 83 5.26 -3.42 2.58
CA SER A 83 5.18 -4.87 2.68
C SER A 83 6.02 -5.47 3.82
N SER A 84 7.03 -4.73 4.28
CA SER A 84 7.99 -5.19 5.30
C SER A 84 7.77 -4.54 6.67
N LEU A 85 6.62 -3.84 6.85
CA LEU A 85 6.28 -3.27 8.14
C LEU A 85 5.89 -4.34 9.16
N THR A 86 6.35 -4.15 10.40
CA THR A 86 5.80 -4.87 11.54
C THR A 86 4.45 -4.30 11.94
N GLN A 87 3.65 -5.09 12.65
CA GLN A 87 2.34 -4.64 13.16
C GLN A 87 2.48 -3.39 14.06
N GLU A 88 3.55 -3.32 14.84
CA GLU A 88 3.84 -2.17 15.69
C GLU A 88 4.05 -0.89 14.87
N LEU A 89 4.85 -0.96 13.80
CA LEU A 89 5.10 0.16 12.89
C LEU A 89 3.83 0.58 12.15
N GLU A 90 3.00 -0.36 11.73
CA GLU A 90 1.69 -0.05 11.15
C GLU A 90 0.81 0.73 12.12
N LEU A 91 0.71 0.27 13.36
CA LEU A 91 -0.05 0.96 14.41
C LEU A 91 0.52 2.35 14.71
N LYS A 92 1.86 2.51 14.69
CA LYS A 92 2.51 3.81 14.87
C LYS A 92 2.11 4.81 13.80
N ILE A 93 2.05 4.38 12.54
CA ILE A 93 1.60 5.21 11.42
C ILE A 93 0.10 5.52 11.55
N GLU A 94 -0.73 4.54 11.88
CA GLU A 94 -2.19 4.70 11.99
C GLU A 94 -2.58 5.66 13.12
N ARG A 95 -1.79 5.73 14.21
CA ARG A 95 -1.98 6.69 15.32
C ARG A 95 -1.94 8.13 14.82
N ILE A 96 -1.15 8.46 13.79
CA ILE A 96 -1.11 9.80 13.20
C ILE A 96 -2.46 10.15 12.59
N GLN A 97 -3.05 9.27 11.79
CA GLN A 97 -4.38 9.51 11.22
C GLN A 97 -5.45 9.61 12.30
N LYS A 98 -5.40 8.72 13.30
CA LYS A 98 -6.34 8.76 14.43
C LYS A 98 -6.30 10.09 15.17
N ALA A 99 -5.09 10.63 15.41
CA ALA A 99 -4.92 11.95 16.02
C ALA A 99 -5.46 13.06 15.11
N ALA A 100 -5.19 13.03 13.81
CA ALA A 100 -5.70 14.02 12.86
C ALA A 100 -7.25 14.01 12.80
N VAL A 101 -7.86 12.83 12.74
CA VAL A 101 -9.32 12.67 12.73
C VAL A 101 -9.93 13.29 14.00
N ARG A 102 -9.32 13.07 15.17
CA ARG A 102 -9.78 13.71 16.43
C ARG A 102 -9.73 15.24 16.36
N VAL A 103 -8.65 15.79 15.81
CA VAL A 103 -8.51 17.25 15.65
C VAL A 103 -9.57 17.79 14.72
N ILE A 104 -9.77 17.16 13.56
CA ILE A 104 -10.75 17.62 12.55
C ILE A 104 -12.16 17.56 13.10
N MET A 105 -12.55 16.45 13.72
CA MET A 105 -13.90 16.23 14.23
C MET A 105 -14.20 17.05 15.51
N GLY A 106 -13.18 17.34 16.33
CA GLY A 106 -13.35 18.07 17.58
C GLY A 106 -14.40 17.43 18.49
N ASN A 107 -15.38 18.19 18.94
CA ASN A 107 -16.46 17.70 19.83
C ASN A 107 -17.36 16.63 19.20
N ASN A 108 -17.38 16.53 17.87
CA ASN A 108 -18.16 15.51 17.16
C ASN A 108 -17.41 14.17 17.00
N TYR A 109 -16.24 14.04 17.61
CA TYR A 109 -15.47 12.79 17.58
C TYR A 109 -16.07 11.79 18.57
N THR A 110 -16.43 10.63 18.10
CA THR A 110 -16.91 9.49 18.89
C THR A 110 -15.89 8.35 18.83
N THR A 111 -15.86 7.64 17.73
CA THR A 111 -14.93 6.54 17.47
C THR A 111 -14.08 6.82 16.23
N TYR A 112 -12.95 6.11 16.11
CA TYR A 112 -12.08 6.28 14.94
C TYR A 112 -12.77 5.84 13.65
N ASP A 113 -13.44 4.69 13.66
CA ASP A 113 -14.08 4.14 12.46
C ASP A 113 -15.26 5.03 12.00
N GLU A 114 -16.04 5.58 12.93
CA GLU A 114 -17.09 6.55 12.59
C GLU A 114 -16.50 7.87 12.06
N GLY A 115 -15.40 8.34 12.65
CA GLY A 115 -14.67 9.51 12.13
C GLY A 115 -14.16 9.31 10.71
N LEU A 116 -13.64 8.12 10.39
CA LEU A 116 -13.22 7.77 9.02
C LEU A 116 -14.41 7.79 8.06
N GLN A 117 -15.56 7.21 8.44
CA GLN A 117 -16.77 7.19 7.61
C GLN A 117 -17.27 8.61 7.32
N ARG A 118 -17.42 9.45 8.36
CA ARG A 118 -17.88 10.86 8.22
C ARG A 118 -16.94 11.68 7.34
N LEU A 119 -15.62 11.50 7.50
CA LEU A 119 -14.62 12.18 6.69
C LEU A 119 -14.38 11.51 5.34
N LYS A 120 -15.01 10.37 5.05
CA LYS A 120 -14.77 9.55 3.85
C LYS A 120 -13.28 9.29 3.65
N LEU A 121 -12.65 8.71 4.66
CA LEU A 121 -11.23 8.33 4.68
C LEU A 121 -11.13 6.81 4.84
N ASP A 122 -10.21 6.20 4.10
CA ASP A 122 -9.81 4.81 4.32
C ASP A 122 -8.74 4.73 5.42
N LYS A 123 -8.58 3.57 6.06
CA LYS A 123 -7.42 3.29 6.92
C LYS A 123 -6.13 3.42 6.11
N LEU A 124 -5.06 3.93 6.74
CA LEU A 124 -3.79 4.13 6.02
C LEU A 124 -3.20 2.81 5.49
N SER A 125 -3.39 1.69 6.19
CA SER A 125 -2.96 0.37 5.72
C SER A 125 -3.64 -0.03 4.41
N GLU A 126 -4.97 0.15 4.33
CA GLU A 126 -5.74 -0.12 3.10
C GLU A 126 -5.35 0.81 1.96
N ARG A 127 -5.12 2.08 2.28
CA ARG A 127 -4.66 3.04 1.28
C ARG A 127 -3.31 2.68 0.70
N ARG A 128 -2.33 2.35 1.56
CA ARG A 128 -1.00 1.91 1.11
C ARG A 128 -1.08 0.66 0.27
N ARG A 129 -1.94 -0.31 0.63
CA ARG A 129 -2.22 -1.50 -0.20
C ARG A 129 -2.75 -1.12 -1.58
N LYS A 130 -3.71 -0.17 -1.67
CA LYS A 130 -4.24 0.36 -2.94
C LYS A 130 -3.15 1.06 -3.78
N ILE A 131 -2.26 1.83 -3.15
CA ILE A 131 -1.11 2.48 -3.80
C ILE A 131 -0.18 1.43 -4.39
N CYS A 132 0.19 0.40 -3.63
CA CYS A 132 1.03 -0.71 -4.08
C CYS A 132 0.41 -1.46 -5.27
N LEU A 133 -0.88 -1.78 -5.20
CA LEU A 133 -1.59 -2.44 -6.29
C LEU A 133 -1.63 -1.57 -7.57
N THR A 134 -1.89 -0.27 -7.40
CA THR A 134 -1.89 0.68 -8.53
C THR A 134 -0.51 0.78 -9.17
N PHE A 135 0.54 0.82 -8.36
CA PHE A 135 1.92 0.80 -8.84
C PHE A 135 2.23 -0.50 -9.60
N ALA A 136 1.88 -1.67 -9.05
CA ALA A 136 2.07 -2.95 -9.71
C ALA A 136 1.38 -3.00 -11.07
N LYS A 137 0.12 -2.56 -11.17
CA LYS A 137 -0.63 -2.49 -12.44
C LYS A 137 0.01 -1.53 -13.44
N LYS A 138 0.55 -0.40 -13.01
CA LYS A 138 1.28 0.53 -13.88
C LYS A 138 2.61 -0.08 -14.36
N SER A 139 3.33 -0.76 -13.48
CA SER A 139 4.60 -1.43 -13.80
C SER A 139 4.45 -2.51 -14.86
N LEU A 140 3.33 -3.24 -14.90
CA LEU A 140 3.04 -4.22 -15.95
C LEU A 140 2.98 -3.62 -17.36
N LYS A 141 2.68 -2.32 -17.50
CA LYS A 141 2.63 -1.63 -18.79
C LYS A 141 4.01 -1.24 -19.31
N LEU A 142 5.03 -1.29 -18.48
CA LEU A 142 6.38 -0.86 -18.79
C LEU A 142 7.26 -2.10 -19.10
N LYS A 143 7.76 -2.18 -20.32
CA LYS A 143 8.60 -3.31 -20.79
C LYS A 143 9.78 -3.61 -19.87
N GLN A 144 10.42 -2.57 -19.30
CA GLN A 144 11.56 -2.69 -18.40
C GLN A 144 11.24 -3.43 -17.09
N PHE A 145 9.97 -3.41 -16.64
CA PHE A 145 9.54 -4.09 -15.41
C PHE A 145 8.82 -5.43 -15.68
N SER A 146 8.58 -5.80 -16.93
CA SER A 146 7.88 -7.06 -17.28
C SER A 146 8.57 -8.29 -16.68
N LYS A 147 9.91 -8.30 -16.64
CA LYS A 147 10.70 -9.39 -16.05
C LYS A 147 10.48 -9.59 -14.55
N LEU A 148 9.98 -8.56 -13.83
CA LEU A 148 9.68 -8.64 -12.39
C LEU A 148 8.36 -9.37 -12.10
N PHE A 149 7.52 -9.54 -13.13
CA PHE A 149 6.19 -10.12 -13.01
C PHE A 149 5.99 -11.20 -14.09
N PRO A 150 6.78 -12.31 -14.03
CA PRO A 150 6.65 -13.37 -15.00
C PRO A 150 5.27 -14.01 -14.92
N LEU A 151 4.68 -14.27 -16.08
CA LEU A 151 3.41 -14.97 -16.18
C LEU A 151 3.62 -16.47 -15.92
N ASN A 152 2.60 -17.10 -15.40
CA ASN A 152 2.60 -18.54 -15.23
C ASN A 152 2.14 -19.20 -16.55
N ASP A 153 3.10 -19.72 -17.34
CA ASP A 153 2.86 -20.30 -18.66
C ASP A 153 2.12 -21.65 -18.62
N ASN A 154 1.92 -22.21 -17.43
CA ASN A 154 1.13 -23.43 -17.28
C ASN A 154 -0.37 -23.11 -17.40
N ASP A 155 -0.91 -23.23 -18.62
CA ASP A 155 -2.34 -23.09 -18.92
C ASP A 155 -3.24 -23.93 -18.00
N HIS A 156 -2.78 -25.12 -17.60
CA HIS A 156 -3.46 -25.96 -16.63
C HIS A 156 -3.61 -25.32 -15.23
N ASN A 157 -2.69 -24.43 -14.83
CA ASN A 157 -2.79 -23.73 -13.55
C ASN A 157 -3.75 -22.54 -13.59
N MET A 158 -3.95 -21.94 -14.75
CA MET A 158 -4.95 -20.87 -14.92
C MET A 158 -6.39 -21.40 -14.87
N LEU A 159 -6.61 -22.64 -15.29
CA LEU A 159 -7.90 -23.32 -15.24
C LEU A 159 -8.25 -23.80 -13.82
N LYS A 160 -7.26 -24.02 -12.96
CA LYS A 160 -7.51 -24.36 -11.56
C LYS A 160 -8.26 -23.24 -10.86
N ARG A 161 -9.17 -23.60 -9.96
CA ARG A 161 -10.02 -22.65 -9.20
C ARG A 161 -9.22 -21.53 -8.53
N ASN A 162 -7.97 -21.81 -8.10
CA ASN A 162 -7.05 -20.92 -7.41
C ASN A 162 -5.71 -20.73 -8.13
N GLY A 163 -5.63 -20.96 -9.45
CA GLY A 163 -4.39 -20.80 -10.21
C GLY A 163 -3.90 -19.35 -10.20
N ASN A 164 -2.63 -19.14 -9.84
CA ASN A 164 -1.98 -17.82 -9.87
C ASN A 164 -1.64 -17.44 -11.30
N ARG A 165 -1.94 -16.21 -11.70
CA ARG A 165 -1.57 -15.65 -13.00
C ARG A 165 -0.09 -15.29 -13.08
N TYR A 166 0.47 -14.78 -11.98
CA TYR A 166 1.87 -14.39 -11.88
C TYR A 166 2.62 -15.37 -11.01
N VAL A 167 3.83 -15.74 -11.44
CA VAL A 167 4.73 -16.59 -10.68
C VAL A 167 5.20 -15.82 -9.46
N ILE A 168 5.08 -16.44 -8.29
CA ILE A 168 5.69 -15.94 -7.07
C ILE A 168 7.02 -16.66 -6.93
N ASN A 169 8.11 -15.91 -7.00
CA ASN A 169 9.43 -16.49 -6.84
C ASN A 169 9.55 -17.21 -5.49
N GLN A 170 10.13 -18.40 -5.50
CA GLN A 170 10.46 -19.10 -4.26
C GLN A 170 11.42 -18.25 -3.43
N HIS A 171 11.23 -18.25 -2.14
CA HIS A 171 12.01 -17.45 -1.21
C HIS A 171 12.69 -18.37 -0.19
N LEU A 172 13.98 -18.14 0.01
CA LEU A 172 14.80 -18.85 0.99
C LEU A 172 14.77 -18.15 2.37
N THR A 173 14.37 -16.87 2.41
CA THR A 173 14.35 -16.07 3.63
C THR A 173 13.02 -15.36 3.81
N GLU A 174 12.56 -15.23 5.06
CA GLU A 174 11.34 -14.47 5.39
C GLU A 174 11.46 -13.00 4.97
N ARG A 175 12.66 -12.41 5.02
CA ARG A 175 12.91 -11.05 4.55
C ARG A 175 12.59 -10.88 3.07
N TYR A 176 13.03 -11.82 2.22
CA TYR A 176 12.71 -11.76 0.79
C TYR A 176 11.21 -11.95 0.53
N LYS A 177 10.56 -12.85 1.27
CA LYS A 177 9.12 -13.09 1.19
C LYS A 177 8.29 -11.81 1.39
N VAL A 178 8.66 -10.98 2.37
CA VAL A 178 7.97 -9.70 2.67
C VAL A 178 8.51 -8.52 1.87
N SER A 179 9.51 -8.71 1.01
CA SER A 179 10.04 -7.64 0.17
C SER A 179 9.04 -7.21 -0.91
N THR A 180 9.30 -6.06 -1.52
CA THR A 180 8.38 -5.38 -2.43
C THR A 180 7.92 -6.24 -3.60
N ILE A 181 8.85 -6.90 -4.33
CA ILE A 181 8.49 -7.63 -5.55
C ILE A 181 7.57 -8.82 -5.27
N PRO A 182 7.91 -9.78 -4.37
CA PRO A 182 7.01 -10.88 -4.02
C PRO A 182 5.66 -10.41 -3.46
N TYR A 183 5.66 -9.30 -2.72
CA TYR A 183 4.42 -8.71 -2.23
C TYR A 183 3.52 -8.20 -3.37
N LEU A 184 4.08 -7.47 -4.34
CA LEU A 184 3.33 -6.97 -5.49
C LEU A 184 2.81 -8.12 -6.38
N GLN A 185 3.57 -9.20 -6.54
CA GLN A 185 3.13 -10.41 -7.25
C GLN A 185 1.90 -11.04 -6.56
N ARG A 186 1.93 -11.15 -5.21
CA ARG A 186 0.77 -11.63 -4.44
C ARG A 186 -0.44 -10.73 -4.62
N LEU A 187 -0.27 -9.41 -4.49
CA LEU A 187 -1.35 -8.45 -4.68
C LEU A 187 -2.01 -8.52 -6.07
N LEU A 188 -1.20 -8.71 -7.11
CA LEU A 188 -1.71 -8.86 -8.48
C LEU A 188 -2.52 -10.16 -8.63
N ASN A 189 -2.08 -11.25 -8.00
CA ASN A 189 -2.82 -12.51 -7.99
C ASN A 189 -4.14 -12.39 -7.21
N GLU A 190 -4.13 -11.74 -6.04
CA GLU A 190 -5.34 -11.47 -5.26
C GLU A 190 -6.35 -10.65 -6.06
N ASP A 191 -5.93 -9.55 -6.68
CA ASP A 191 -6.78 -8.71 -7.54
C ASP A 191 -7.33 -9.49 -8.77
N PHE A 192 -6.55 -10.39 -9.33
CA PHE A 192 -6.99 -11.28 -10.40
C PHE A 192 -8.09 -12.23 -9.92
N HIS A 193 -7.92 -12.85 -8.75
CA HIS A 193 -8.91 -13.74 -8.16
C HIS A 193 -10.20 -13.02 -7.77
N GLU A 194 -10.10 -11.82 -7.21
CA GLU A 194 -11.27 -10.98 -6.88
C GLU A 194 -12.08 -10.66 -8.13
N ARG A 195 -11.42 -10.22 -9.22
CA ARG A 195 -12.10 -9.93 -10.49
C ARG A 195 -12.74 -11.19 -11.09
N LYS A 196 -12.07 -12.34 -11.04
CA LYS A 196 -12.62 -13.61 -11.51
C LYS A 196 -13.87 -14.03 -10.73
N LYS A 197 -13.89 -13.79 -9.40
CA LYS A 197 -15.08 -14.01 -8.57
C LYS A 197 -16.22 -13.07 -8.91
N GLN A 198 -15.94 -11.78 -9.10
CA GLN A 198 -16.94 -10.78 -9.50
C GLN A 198 -17.56 -11.13 -10.86
N PHE A 199 -16.72 -11.46 -11.84
CA PHE A 199 -17.17 -11.87 -13.17
C PHE A 199 -18.09 -13.11 -13.12
N LYS A 200 -17.73 -14.12 -12.32
CA LYS A 200 -18.59 -15.29 -12.11
C LYS A 200 -19.92 -14.96 -11.45
N ARG A 201 -19.98 -13.99 -10.54
CA ARG A 201 -21.24 -13.54 -9.93
C ARG A 201 -22.15 -12.82 -10.92
N ILE A 202 -21.58 -12.07 -11.85
CA ILE A 202 -22.33 -11.38 -12.90
C ILE A 202 -22.87 -12.38 -13.94
N LEU A 203 -22.12 -13.45 -14.22
CA LEU A 203 -22.49 -14.50 -15.18
C LEU A 203 -23.24 -15.67 -14.54
N SER A 204 -23.41 -15.75 -13.21
CA SER A 204 -24.30 -16.71 -12.59
C SER A 204 -25.73 -16.34 -12.98
N PRO A 205 -26.56 -17.29 -13.45
CA PRO A 205 -27.74 -17.03 -14.24
C PRO A 205 -28.76 -16.19 -13.45
N VAL A 206 -28.94 -14.96 -13.87
CA VAL A 206 -30.22 -14.29 -13.79
C VAL A 206 -31.09 -15.08 -14.76
N ASP A 207 -31.90 -15.97 -14.21
CA ASP A 207 -33.08 -16.60 -14.82
C ASP A 207 -33.05 -16.82 -16.33
N ILE A 208 -32.40 -17.90 -16.80
CA ILE A 208 -32.66 -18.48 -18.13
C ILE A 208 -34.11 -18.98 -18.25
N ASN A 209 -34.90 -18.98 -17.17
CA ASN A 209 -36.27 -19.42 -17.16
C ASN A 209 -37.31 -18.40 -17.76
N VAL A 210 -36.88 -17.19 -18.09
CA VAL A 210 -37.84 -16.20 -18.69
C VAL A 210 -37.88 -16.26 -20.19
N CYS A 211 -36.91 -16.87 -20.89
CA CYS A 211 -36.90 -16.94 -22.37
C CYS A 211 -37.54 -18.20 -22.98
N TYR A 212 -37.94 -19.20 -22.19
CA TYR A 212 -38.56 -20.43 -22.73
C TYR A 212 -40.09 -20.44 -22.73
N THR A 213 -40.74 -19.43 -22.18
CA THR A 213 -42.21 -19.36 -22.14
C THR A 213 -42.87 -18.46 -23.22
N ALA A 214 -42.07 -17.79 -24.07
CA ALA A 214 -42.60 -16.92 -25.12
C ALA A 214 -42.58 -17.52 -26.53
N GLY A 215 -42.47 -18.84 -26.66
CA GLY A 215 -42.38 -19.54 -27.96
C GLY A 215 -43.43 -20.66 -28.14
N LYS A 216 -44.61 -20.50 -27.59
CA LYS A 216 -45.80 -21.33 -27.97
C LYS A 216 -47.04 -20.47 -27.98
N ILE A 217 -47.30 -19.87 -29.10
CA ILE A 217 -48.62 -19.61 -29.70
C ILE A 217 -48.44 -19.71 -31.20
#